data_1d2e2347f0935e429f58e3264495bb0f
#
_entry.id   1d2e2347f0935e429f58e3264495bb0f
#
_cell.length_a   1.000
_cell.length_b   1.000
_cell.length_c   1.000
_cell.angle_alpha   90.00
_cell.angle_beta   90.00
_cell.angle_gamma   90.00
#
_symmetry.space_group_name_H-M   'P 1'
#
loop_
_entity.id
_entity.type
_entity.pdbx_description
1 polymer ?
#
loop_
_entity_poly.entity_id
_entity_poly.type
_entity_poly.pdbx_seq_one_letter_code
_entity_poly.pdbx_strand_id
1 'polypeptide(L)'
;MVRGQAQTRRRDFRHVVGSFLDLVAMSLAGGRGVPEALQSAAELSDDWGMVRIRNALGSARLHGRTPWSALGMLGEELRIDELRDLAAALALVAEDGAKVRDSLSARAGSLRRRELAESEGKAGESSQSMLVAQLLLCVGFLIFLMYPALVGVLGGV
;
A
#
# COMPACT_ATOMS: atom_id res chain seq x y z
N MET A 1 51.13 -16.62 -3.15
CA MET A 1 50.15 -17.28 -2.26
C MET A 1 48.83 -16.47 -1.99
N VAL A 2 48.82 -15.15 -2.11
CA VAL A 2 47.64 -14.31 -1.79
C VAL A 2 46.47 -14.41 -2.80
N ARG A 3 46.75 -14.68 -4.09
CA ARG A 3 45.73 -14.77 -5.13
C ARG A 3 44.82 -16.02 -5.04
N GLY A 4 45.34 -17.15 -4.51
CA GLY A 4 44.55 -18.38 -4.34
C GLY A 4 43.48 -18.26 -3.23
N GLN A 5 43.80 -17.60 -2.13
CA GLN A 5 42.87 -17.40 -1.02
C GLN A 5 41.67 -16.47 -1.39
N ALA A 6 41.93 -15.47 -2.23
CA ALA A 6 40.89 -14.58 -2.70
C ALA A 6 39.88 -15.28 -3.65
N GLN A 7 40.37 -16.22 -4.48
CA GLN A 7 39.51 -17.01 -5.36
C GLN A 7 38.68 -18.04 -4.60
N THR A 8 39.24 -18.70 -3.60
CA THR A 8 38.50 -19.63 -2.75
C THR A 8 37.39 -18.91 -1.96
N ARG A 9 37.72 -17.78 -1.33
CA ARG A 9 36.71 -16.96 -0.63
C ARG A 9 35.59 -16.48 -1.52
N ARG A 10 35.83 -16.17 -2.79
CA ARG A 10 34.80 -15.80 -3.74
C ARG A 10 33.89 -16.98 -4.12
N ARG A 11 34.44 -18.18 -4.24
CA ARG A 11 33.66 -19.40 -4.49
C ARG A 11 32.76 -19.72 -3.30
N ASP A 12 33.30 -19.66 -2.09
CA ASP A 12 32.52 -19.90 -0.87
C ASP A 12 31.44 -18.88 -0.71
N PHE A 13 31.73 -17.61 -1.00
CA PHE A 13 30.70 -16.56 -0.93
C PHE A 13 29.59 -16.72 -2.00
N ARG A 14 29.92 -17.22 -3.20
CA ARG A 14 28.89 -17.54 -4.22
C ARG A 14 27.93 -18.63 -3.75
N HIS A 15 28.41 -19.63 -3.05
CA HIS A 15 27.53 -20.65 -2.44
C HIS A 15 26.61 -20.04 -1.38
N VAL A 16 27.14 -19.17 -0.55
CA VAL A 16 26.34 -18.44 0.45
C VAL A 16 25.29 -17.55 -0.24
N VAL A 17 25.66 -16.84 -1.30
CA VAL A 17 24.71 -16.04 -2.10
C VAL A 17 23.62 -16.91 -2.73
N GLY A 18 23.97 -18.10 -3.26
CA GLY A 18 22.99 -19.05 -3.79
C GLY A 18 21.96 -19.46 -2.73
N SER A 19 22.44 -19.89 -1.56
CA SER A 19 21.53 -20.24 -0.45
C SER A 19 20.69 -19.05 0.02
N PHE A 20 21.27 -17.86 0.08
CA PHE A 20 20.55 -16.64 0.40
C PHE A 20 19.44 -16.36 -0.61
N LEU A 21 19.72 -16.50 -1.91
CA LEU A 21 18.74 -16.33 -2.99
C LEU A 21 17.55 -17.29 -2.86
N ASP A 22 17.82 -18.57 -2.59
CA ASP A 22 16.78 -19.58 -2.39
C ASP A 22 15.87 -19.22 -1.20
N LEU A 23 16.46 -18.79 -0.09
CA LEU A 23 15.72 -18.37 1.09
C LEU A 23 14.87 -17.11 0.85
N VAL A 24 15.41 -16.15 0.11
CA VAL A 24 14.65 -14.95 -0.30
C VAL A 24 13.47 -15.34 -1.20
N ALA A 25 13.71 -16.20 -2.21
CA ALA A 25 12.68 -16.65 -3.11
C ALA A 25 11.54 -17.38 -2.36
N MET A 26 11.89 -18.28 -1.42
CA MET A 26 10.90 -18.95 -0.57
C MET A 26 10.11 -17.98 0.30
N SER A 27 10.77 -16.97 0.87
CA SER A 27 10.12 -15.94 1.69
C SER A 27 9.16 -15.08 0.88
N LEU A 28 9.53 -14.70 -0.33
CA LEU A 28 8.69 -13.95 -1.26
C LEU A 28 7.49 -14.79 -1.73
N ALA A 29 7.69 -16.06 -2.04
CA ALA A 29 6.62 -17.01 -2.39
C ALA A 29 5.62 -17.20 -1.23
N GLY A 30 6.09 -17.10 0.02
CA GLY A 30 5.26 -17.07 1.23
C GLY A 30 4.50 -15.75 1.45
N GLY A 31 4.60 -14.78 0.54
CA GLY A 31 3.88 -13.51 0.58
C GLY A 31 4.52 -12.43 1.46
N ARG A 32 5.77 -12.59 1.88
CA ARG A 32 6.51 -11.55 2.62
C ARG A 32 6.92 -10.41 1.69
N GLY A 33 7.03 -9.20 2.27
CA GLY A 33 7.58 -8.06 1.55
C GLY A 33 9.07 -8.23 1.26
N VAL A 34 9.58 -7.59 0.19
CA VAL A 34 11.00 -7.67 -0.20
C VAL A 34 11.97 -7.34 0.95
N PRO A 35 11.79 -6.23 1.70
CA PRO A 35 12.70 -5.92 2.82
C PRO A 35 12.71 -6.99 3.91
N GLU A 36 11.54 -7.54 4.24
CA GLU A 36 11.40 -8.59 5.28
C GLU A 36 11.99 -9.91 4.83
N ALA A 37 11.79 -10.28 3.55
CA ALA A 37 12.34 -11.49 2.97
C ALA A 37 13.86 -11.48 2.99
N LEU A 38 14.48 -10.34 2.63
CA LEU A 38 15.92 -10.15 2.67
C LEU A 38 16.49 -10.25 4.10
N GLN A 39 15.83 -9.62 5.05
CA GLN A 39 16.26 -9.65 6.45
C GLN A 39 16.13 -11.04 7.05
N SER A 40 14.98 -11.69 6.88
CA SER A 40 14.76 -13.05 7.38
C SER A 40 15.76 -14.06 6.79
N ALA A 41 16.05 -13.96 5.50
CA ALA A 41 17.02 -14.83 4.85
C ALA A 41 18.45 -14.64 5.40
N ALA A 42 18.84 -13.38 5.67
CA ALA A 42 20.16 -13.06 6.21
C ALA A 42 20.33 -13.49 7.69
N GLU A 43 19.23 -13.64 8.43
CA GLU A 43 19.24 -14.07 9.84
C GLU A 43 19.31 -15.59 10.01
N LEU A 44 19.08 -16.36 8.96
CA LEU A 44 18.92 -17.81 9.04
C LEU A 44 20.26 -18.57 9.25
N SER A 45 21.40 -17.94 8.97
CA SER A 45 22.73 -18.55 9.11
C SER A 45 23.73 -17.53 9.65
N ASP A 46 24.68 -18.03 10.45
CA ASP A 46 25.80 -17.25 11.00
C ASP A 46 27.10 -17.42 10.21
N ASP A 47 27.01 -17.94 8.99
CA ASP A 47 28.12 -17.96 8.06
C ASP A 47 28.68 -16.55 7.81
N TRP A 48 30.00 -16.44 7.69
CA TRP A 48 30.66 -15.15 7.50
C TRP A 48 30.07 -14.33 6.33
N GLY A 49 29.63 -15.00 5.27
CA GLY A 49 28.98 -14.36 4.13
C GLY A 49 27.59 -13.81 4.46
N MET A 50 26.78 -14.56 5.21
CA MET A 50 25.47 -14.09 5.69
C MET A 50 25.61 -12.95 6.69
N VAL A 51 26.59 -13.01 7.59
CA VAL A 51 26.89 -11.90 8.51
C VAL A 51 27.25 -10.64 7.73
N ARG A 52 27.99 -10.76 6.62
CA ARG A 52 28.34 -9.61 5.78
C ARG A 52 27.13 -9.03 5.06
N ILE A 53 26.23 -9.87 4.56
CA ILE A 53 24.94 -9.45 3.98
C ILE A 53 24.08 -8.76 5.04
N ARG A 54 23.95 -9.36 6.23
CA ARG A 54 23.21 -8.80 7.37
C ARG A 54 23.72 -7.42 7.77
N ASN A 55 25.04 -7.25 7.85
CA ASN A 55 25.65 -5.97 8.18
C ASN A 55 25.41 -4.92 7.10
N ALA A 56 25.47 -5.31 5.82
CA ALA A 56 25.17 -4.41 4.71
C ALA A 56 23.70 -3.94 4.75
N LEU A 57 22.76 -4.86 4.98
CA LEU A 57 21.33 -4.55 5.13
C LEU A 57 21.06 -3.66 6.36
N GLY A 58 21.69 -3.95 7.48
CA GLY A 58 21.59 -3.15 8.71
C GLY A 58 22.13 -1.73 8.53
N SER A 59 23.29 -1.61 7.90
CA SER A 59 23.91 -0.32 7.58
C SER A 59 23.03 0.51 6.62
N ALA A 60 22.44 -0.12 5.62
CA ALA A 60 21.50 0.55 4.71
C ALA A 60 20.32 1.17 5.46
N ARG A 61 19.74 0.42 6.38
CA ARG A 61 18.61 0.87 7.22
C ARG A 61 18.98 2.11 8.05
N LEU A 62 20.17 2.12 8.65
CA LEU A 62 20.65 3.24 9.45
C LEU A 62 20.90 4.50 8.61
N HIS A 63 21.28 4.35 7.35
CA HIS A 63 21.58 5.46 6.44
C HIS A 63 20.38 5.83 5.53
N GLY A 64 19.18 5.27 5.75
CA GLY A 64 18.00 5.55 4.93
C GLY A 64 18.12 5.05 3.49
N ARG A 65 18.97 4.06 3.23
CA ARG A 65 19.15 3.44 1.91
C ARG A 65 18.24 2.23 1.77
N THR A 66 17.90 1.92 0.52
CA THR A 66 17.11 0.72 0.24
C THR A 66 17.95 -0.56 0.42
N PRO A 67 17.35 -1.66 0.89
CA PRO A 67 18.06 -2.94 1.08
C PRO A 67 18.72 -3.45 -0.21
N TRP A 68 18.05 -3.33 -1.34
CA TRP A 68 18.59 -3.75 -2.63
C TRP A 68 19.79 -2.91 -3.09
N SER A 69 19.78 -1.61 -2.81
CA SER A 69 20.93 -0.74 -3.06
C SER A 69 22.17 -1.21 -2.28
N ALA A 70 21.98 -1.61 -1.02
CA ALA A 70 23.08 -2.14 -0.20
C ALA A 70 23.64 -3.47 -0.76
N LEU A 71 22.76 -4.36 -1.23
CA LEU A 71 23.17 -5.61 -1.87
C LEU A 71 23.93 -5.35 -3.17
N GLY A 72 23.50 -4.38 -3.97
CA GLY A 72 24.19 -3.96 -5.19
C GLY A 72 25.62 -3.48 -4.89
N MET A 73 25.77 -2.59 -3.91
CA MET A 73 27.09 -2.10 -3.47
C MET A 73 28.00 -3.23 -2.95
N LEU A 74 27.44 -4.16 -2.17
CA LEU A 74 28.15 -5.33 -1.70
C LEU A 74 28.60 -6.23 -2.87
N GLY A 75 27.73 -6.41 -3.87
CA GLY A 75 28.04 -7.13 -5.10
C GLY A 75 29.18 -6.50 -5.90
N GLU A 76 29.23 -5.17 -5.97
CA GLU A 76 30.33 -4.44 -6.61
C GLU A 76 31.63 -4.58 -5.82
N GLU A 77 31.60 -4.42 -4.50
CA GLU A 77 32.76 -4.56 -3.63
C GLU A 77 33.41 -5.95 -3.74
N LEU A 78 32.60 -7.00 -3.74
CA LEU A 78 33.04 -8.39 -3.81
C LEU A 78 33.21 -8.90 -5.24
N ARG A 79 32.83 -8.13 -6.25
CA ARG A 79 32.79 -8.48 -7.68
C ARG A 79 31.98 -9.77 -7.92
N ILE A 80 30.75 -9.78 -7.41
CA ILE A 80 29.80 -10.88 -7.54
C ILE A 80 28.62 -10.39 -8.36
N ASP A 81 28.56 -10.82 -9.62
CA ASP A 81 27.56 -10.37 -10.57
C ASP A 81 26.16 -10.85 -10.17
N GLU A 82 26.04 -12.05 -9.65
CA GLU A 82 24.79 -12.64 -9.17
C GLU A 82 24.09 -11.78 -8.10
N LEU A 83 24.86 -11.14 -7.23
CA LEU A 83 24.32 -10.28 -6.18
C LEU A 83 23.88 -8.91 -6.74
N ARG A 84 24.58 -8.42 -7.76
CA ARG A 84 24.18 -7.18 -8.47
C ARG A 84 22.92 -7.38 -9.27
N ASP A 85 22.82 -8.50 -9.99
CA ASP A 85 21.63 -8.84 -10.79
C ASP A 85 20.41 -9.03 -9.89
N LEU A 86 20.58 -9.67 -8.74
CA LEU A 86 19.54 -9.76 -7.72
C LEU A 86 19.10 -8.38 -7.25
N ALA A 87 20.04 -7.51 -6.91
CA ALA A 87 19.76 -6.17 -6.43
C ALA A 87 18.93 -5.36 -7.46
N ALA A 88 19.29 -5.46 -8.73
CA ALA A 88 18.55 -4.82 -9.82
C ALA A 88 17.13 -5.40 -9.98
N ALA A 89 16.98 -6.71 -9.94
CA ALA A 89 15.67 -7.37 -10.01
C ALA A 89 14.77 -7.00 -8.83
N LEU A 90 15.32 -6.97 -7.62
CA LEU A 90 14.57 -6.58 -6.43
C LEU A 90 14.16 -5.09 -6.43
N ALA A 91 15.00 -4.22 -6.96
CA ALA A 91 14.68 -2.80 -7.15
C ALA A 91 13.43 -2.64 -8.04
N LEU A 92 13.38 -3.38 -9.15
CA LEU A 92 12.26 -3.35 -10.08
C LEU A 92 10.97 -3.86 -9.43
N VAL A 93 11.02 -5.02 -8.78
CA VAL A 93 9.86 -5.61 -8.08
C VAL A 93 9.35 -4.70 -6.95
N ALA A 94 10.25 -4.07 -6.21
CA ALA A 94 9.89 -3.18 -5.12
C ALA A 94 9.23 -1.89 -5.65
N GLU A 95 9.69 -1.35 -6.76
CA GLU A 95 9.11 -0.18 -7.41
C GLU A 95 7.71 -0.48 -7.95
N ASP A 96 7.52 -1.60 -8.63
CA ASP A 96 6.22 -2.03 -9.13
C ASP A 96 5.25 -2.32 -7.97
N GLY A 97 5.71 -2.98 -6.92
CA GLY A 97 4.92 -3.24 -5.71
C GLY A 97 4.48 -1.96 -5.01
N ALA A 98 5.30 -0.93 -4.97
CA ALA A 98 4.94 0.38 -4.44
C ALA A 98 3.85 1.05 -5.29
N LYS A 99 3.99 1.07 -6.61
CA LYS A 99 2.97 1.62 -7.53
C LYS A 99 1.62 0.91 -7.41
N VAL A 100 1.62 -0.42 -7.26
CA VAL A 100 0.40 -1.20 -7.06
C VAL A 100 -0.26 -0.86 -5.73
N ARG A 101 0.50 -0.75 -4.64
CA ARG A 101 -0.03 -0.34 -3.33
C ARG A 101 -0.63 1.06 -3.36
N ASP A 102 0.04 2.01 -4.00
CA ASP A 102 -0.45 3.39 -4.14
C ASP A 102 -1.75 3.43 -4.96
N SER A 103 -1.83 2.66 -6.04
CA SER A 103 -3.04 2.57 -6.86
C SER A 103 -4.21 1.93 -6.11
N LEU A 104 -3.95 0.89 -5.31
CA LEU A 104 -4.96 0.23 -4.47
C LEU A 104 -5.43 1.13 -3.33
N SER A 105 -4.51 1.86 -2.67
CA SER A 105 -4.87 2.80 -1.60
C SER A 105 -5.70 3.96 -2.13
N ALA A 106 -5.37 4.49 -3.32
CA ALA A 106 -6.15 5.52 -3.99
C ALA A 106 -7.57 5.03 -4.35
N ARG A 107 -7.70 3.78 -4.84
CA ARG A 107 -9.01 3.17 -5.12
C ARG A 107 -9.83 2.93 -3.85
N ALA A 108 -9.21 2.43 -2.78
CA ALA A 108 -9.88 2.27 -1.48
C ALA A 108 -10.35 3.62 -0.93
N GLY A 109 -9.57 4.68 -1.04
CA GLY A 109 -9.95 6.04 -0.66
C GLY A 109 -11.10 6.60 -1.50
N SER A 110 -11.19 6.25 -2.78
CA SER A 110 -12.30 6.67 -3.65
C SER A 110 -13.60 5.93 -3.34
N LEU A 111 -13.54 4.65 -2.98
CA LEU A 111 -14.70 3.87 -2.55
C LEU A 111 -15.28 4.40 -1.24
N ARG A 112 -14.45 4.68 -0.24
CA ARG A 112 -14.89 5.29 1.02
C ARG A 112 -15.58 6.64 0.82
N ARG A 113 -15.05 7.48 -0.08
CA ARG A 113 -15.68 8.77 -0.39
C ARG A 113 -17.04 8.60 -1.07
N ARG A 114 -17.21 7.59 -1.93
CA ARG A 114 -18.49 7.27 -2.55
C ARG A 114 -19.53 6.80 -1.54
N GLU A 115 -19.13 5.90 -0.63
CA GLU A 115 -20.02 5.43 0.45
C GLU A 115 -20.49 6.57 1.36
N LEU A 116 -19.58 7.50 1.71
CA LEU A 116 -19.92 8.68 2.50
C LEU A 116 -20.87 9.61 1.72
N ALA A 117 -20.61 9.86 0.44
CA ALA A 117 -21.48 10.68 -0.40
C ALA A 117 -22.86 10.05 -0.62
N GLU A 118 -22.96 8.72 -0.76
CA GLU A 118 -24.24 8.01 -0.83
C GLU A 118 -25.01 8.06 0.48
N SER A 119 -24.33 7.99 1.62
CA SER A 119 -24.99 8.11 2.93
C SER A 119 -25.48 9.54 3.19
N GLU A 120 -24.76 10.55 2.77
CA GLU A 120 -25.19 11.96 2.84
C GLU A 120 -26.30 12.26 1.85
N GLY A 121 -26.27 11.68 0.64
CA GLY A 121 -27.32 11.80 -0.37
C GLY A 121 -28.65 11.24 0.12
N LYS A 122 -28.67 10.07 0.75
CA LYS A 122 -29.89 9.47 1.33
C LYS A 122 -30.48 10.29 2.48
N ALA A 123 -29.62 10.92 3.29
CA ALA A 123 -30.07 11.83 4.34
C ALA A 123 -30.69 13.13 3.76
N GLY A 124 -30.16 13.63 2.66
CA GLY A 124 -30.68 14.81 1.95
C GLY A 124 -32.03 14.54 1.27
N GLU A 125 -32.19 13.37 0.65
CA GLU A 125 -33.45 12.98 -0.02
C GLU A 125 -34.60 12.83 0.96
N SER A 126 -34.36 12.32 2.16
CA SER A 126 -35.34 12.24 3.24
C SER A 126 -35.78 13.63 3.73
N SER A 127 -34.86 14.57 3.83
CA SER A 127 -35.17 15.95 4.24
C SER A 127 -35.98 16.72 3.17
N GLN A 128 -35.69 16.47 1.90
CA GLN A 128 -36.39 17.13 0.80
C GLN A 128 -37.84 16.64 0.67
N SER A 129 -38.10 15.35 0.85
CA SER A 129 -39.47 14.80 0.86
C SER A 129 -40.27 15.28 2.07
N MET A 130 -39.63 15.50 3.20
CA MET A 130 -40.25 16.03 4.41
C MET A 130 -40.65 17.50 4.26
N LEU A 131 -39.81 18.32 3.59
CA LEU A 131 -40.14 19.72 3.26
C LEU A 131 -41.33 19.83 2.27
N VAL A 132 -41.36 18.97 1.25
CA VAL A 132 -42.46 18.93 0.28
C VAL A 132 -43.79 18.54 0.96
N ALA A 133 -43.76 17.53 1.84
CA ALA A 133 -44.92 17.13 2.61
C ALA A 133 -45.45 18.25 3.52
N GLN A 134 -44.53 18.96 4.20
CA GLN A 134 -44.88 20.09 5.06
C GLN A 134 -45.48 21.26 4.27
N LEU A 135 -44.93 21.54 3.09
CA LEU A 135 -45.45 22.59 2.20
C LEU A 135 -46.86 22.27 1.68
N LEU A 136 -47.10 21.02 1.28
CA LEU A 136 -48.45 20.54 0.88
C LEU A 136 -49.43 20.65 2.03
N LEU A 137 -49.02 20.32 3.25
CA LEU A 137 -49.87 20.42 4.43
C LEU A 137 -50.24 21.88 4.74
N CYS A 138 -49.30 22.83 4.63
CA CYS A 138 -49.54 24.25 4.80
C CYS A 138 -50.49 24.79 3.74
N VAL A 139 -50.35 24.43 2.47
CA VAL A 139 -51.23 24.84 1.38
C VAL A 139 -52.65 24.28 1.58
N GLY A 140 -52.75 22.99 1.94
CA GLY A 140 -54.05 22.37 2.27
C GLY A 140 -54.77 23.06 3.42
N PHE A 141 -54.05 23.44 4.45
CA PHE A 141 -54.59 24.17 5.60
C PHE A 141 -55.05 25.58 5.23
N LEU A 142 -54.31 26.30 4.38
CA LEU A 142 -54.70 27.60 3.87
C LEU A 142 -55.98 27.54 3.05
N ILE A 143 -56.13 26.53 2.16
CA ILE A 143 -57.33 26.31 1.36
C ILE A 143 -58.52 26.01 2.27
N PHE A 144 -58.30 25.19 3.32
CA PHE A 144 -59.32 24.85 4.30
C PHE A 144 -59.83 26.08 5.07
N LEU A 145 -58.96 26.99 5.47
CA LEU A 145 -59.32 28.23 6.15
C LEU A 145 -60.01 29.24 5.19
N MET A 146 -59.56 29.26 3.93
CA MET A 146 -60.16 30.19 2.92
C MET A 146 -61.61 29.81 2.49
N TYR A 147 -61.91 28.50 2.53
CA TYR A 147 -63.20 27.98 2.13
C TYR A 147 -64.35 28.58 2.95
N PRO A 148 -64.40 28.57 4.29
CA PRO A 148 -65.47 29.17 5.09
C PRO A 148 -65.54 30.70 4.94
N ALA A 149 -64.34 31.35 4.74
CA ALA A 149 -64.29 32.78 4.51
C ALA A 149 -64.97 33.20 3.16
N LEU A 150 -64.72 32.38 2.11
CA LEU A 150 -65.34 32.58 0.80
C LEU A 150 -66.85 32.35 0.83
N VAL A 151 -67.29 31.30 1.51
CA VAL A 151 -68.71 30.97 1.66
C VAL A 151 -69.44 32.04 2.49
N GLY A 152 -68.78 32.58 3.56
CA GLY A 152 -69.35 33.68 4.36
C GLY A 152 -69.48 34.99 3.61
N VAL A 153 -68.61 35.29 2.67
CA VAL A 153 -68.69 36.51 1.85
C VAL A 153 -69.68 36.36 0.71
N LEU A 154 -69.79 35.18 0.08
CA LEU A 154 -70.76 34.94 -0.98
C LEU A 154 -72.19 34.66 -0.49
N GLY A 155 -72.31 34.14 0.74
CA GLY A 155 -73.63 33.84 1.33
C GLY A 155 -74.25 34.99 2.13
N GLY A 156 -73.57 36.11 2.24
CA GLY A 156 -74.02 37.32 2.96
C GLY A 156 -74.59 38.46 2.09
N VAL A 157 -74.93 38.13 0.82
CA VAL A 157 -75.70 39.08 -0.04
C VAL A 157 -77.08 38.58 -0.27
#